data_beecd89cc51863120e5c056c6104ffd0
#
_entry.id   beecd89cc51863120e5c056c6104ffd0
#
_cell.length_a   1.000
_cell.length_b   1.000
_cell.length_c   1.000
_cell.angle_alpha   90.00
_cell.angle_beta   90.00
_cell.angle_gamma   90.00
#
_symmetry.space_group_name_H-M   'P 1'
#
loop_
_entity.id
_entity.type
_entity.pdbx_description
1 polymer ?
#
loop_
_entity_poly.entity_id
_entity_poly.type
_entity_poly.pdbx_seq_one_letter_code
_entity_poly.pdbx_strand_id
1 'polypeptide(L)'
;TSSLDKVWRFESADDIYLLIKSFVQELSQIIVCEKGVLEGFDWSINEVLDNVLQHSTKNFGYVMGQVHENSRHFVFCVYDTGQGIYTSLLQSDHVPKTPDEALKLAVSEGITRDKKIGQGNGLWGLHQIVLENTGQLNIISSSAAYNLTNKKVTVYPNQPQLPYDNGCIVDFQLDYSKEISVSKALGGYEPVNLKMESLEDHAGNIILNLKNKESGVGTRQSGEKIRNEIINLYKQSGKTITLDFSEIRMISSSFADELIGKLVTEFGFYGFNNIFKLKNMKPDVQSIVQRSVAQRMIESFNGDKKNTA
;
A
#
# COMPACT_ATOMS: atom_id res chain seq x y z
N THR A 1 16.04 5.43 -6.94
CA THR A 1 15.06 6.13 -7.80
C THR A 1 13.68 5.69 -7.40
N SER A 2 12.70 6.63 -7.28
CA SER A 2 11.32 6.35 -6.93
C SER A 2 10.69 5.30 -7.87
N SER A 3 9.91 4.39 -7.33
CA SER A 3 9.05 3.47 -8.10
C SER A 3 7.74 4.13 -8.53
N LEU A 4 7.35 5.21 -7.85
CA LEU A 4 6.19 6.02 -8.18
C LEU A 4 6.50 7.07 -9.26
N ASP A 5 5.47 7.66 -9.84
CA ASP A 5 5.54 8.68 -10.92
C ASP A 5 6.26 8.20 -12.19
N LYS A 6 6.24 6.88 -12.42
CA LYS A 6 6.80 6.23 -13.59
C LYS A 6 5.87 5.17 -14.12
N VAL A 7 5.91 4.96 -15.43
CA VAL A 7 5.25 3.84 -16.08
C VAL A 7 6.21 2.65 -16.11
N TRP A 8 5.78 1.54 -15.52
CA TRP A 8 6.50 0.29 -15.53
C TRP A 8 5.80 -0.71 -16.43
N ARG A 9 6.56 -1.41 -17.25
CA ARG A 9 6.10 -2.58 -17.99
C ARG A 9 6.39 -3.83 -17.17
N PHE A 10 5.45 -4.78 -17.17
CA PHE A 10 5.62 -6.10 -16.56
C PHE A 10 5.15 -7.19 -17.52
N GLU A 11 5.80 -8.35 -17.50
CA GLU A 11 5.52 -9.46 -18.39
C GLU A 11 5.71 -10.85 -17.74
N SER A 12 6.01 -10.87 -16.44
CA SER A 12 6.18 -12.09 -15.67
C SER A 12 5.70 -11.94 -14.22
N ALA A 13 5.48 -13.07 -13.54
CA ALA A 13 5.15 -13.08 -12.12
C ALA A 13 6.29 -12.49 -11.26
N ASP A 14 7.56 -12.68 -11.68
CA ASP A 14 8.72 -12.09 -11.00
C ASP A 14 8.72 -10.56 -11.09
N ASP A 15 8.37 -10.00 -12.26
CA ASP A 15 8.22 -8.55 -12.41
C ASP A 15 7.12 -8.01 -11.49
N ILE A 16 5.96 -8.68 -11.44
CA ILE A 16 4.84 -8.33 -10.56
C ILE A 16 5.30 -8.31 -9.10
N TYR A 17 5.95 -9.38 -8.65
CA TYR A 17 6.46 -9.47 -7.27
C TYR A 17 7.41 -8.31 -6.92
N LEU A 18 8.37 -8.01 -7.80
CA LEU A 18 9.34 -6.93 -7.58
C LEU A 18 8.68 -5.55 -7.58
N LEU A 19 7.73 -5.30 -8.48
CA LEU A 19 6.98 -4.04 -8.56
C LEU A 19 6.13 -3.81 -7.32
N ILE A 20 5.34 -4.81 -6.89
CA ILE A 20 4.48 -4.70 -5.71
C ILE A 20 5.33 -4.45 -4.46
N LYS A 21 6.40 -5.23 -4.28
CA LYS A 21 7.35 -5.04 -3.18
C LYS A 21 7.90 -3.62 -3.15
N SER A 22 8.29 -3.08 -4.32
CA SER A 22 8.81 -1.72 -4.45
C SER A 22 7.75 -0.67 -4.12
N PHE A 23 6.52 -0.80 -4.64
CA PHE A 23 5.42 0.14 -4.37
C PHE A 23 5.02 0.14 -2.89
N VAL A 24 4.81 -1.03 -2.29
CA VAL A 24 4.46 -1.14 -0.85
C VAL A 24 5.57 -0.56 0.04
N GLN A 25 6.83 -0.85 -0.30
CA GLN A 25 7.97 -0.29 0.44
C GLN A 25 8.02 1.23 0.33
N GLU A 26 7.89 1.79 -0.88
CA GLU A 26 7.95 3.23 -1.09
C GLU A 26 6.78 3.94 -0.44
N LEU A 27 5.54 3.47 -0.63
CA LEU A 27 4.36 4.01 0.06
C LEU A 27 4.56 4.02 1.58
N SER A 28 5.02 2.91 2.15
CA SER A 28 5.24 2.82 3.60
C SER A 28 6.30 3.80 4.14
N GLN A 29 7.20 4.29 3.28
CA GLN A 29 8.27 5.23 3.63
C GLN A 29 7.89 6.69 3.44
N ILE A 30 7.00 7.01 2.48
CA ILE A 30 6.65 8.39 2.16
C ILE A 30 5.37 8.86 2.85
N ILE A 31 4.44 7.97 3.16
CA ILE A 31 3.17 8.28 3.83
C ILE A 31 2.92 7.37 5.02
N VAL A 32 2.19 7.88 5.99
CA VAL A 32 1.62 7.09 7.10
C VAL A 32 0.17 6.75 6.75
N CYS A 33 -0.10 5.45 6.65
CA CYS A 33 -1.42 4.92 6.31
C CYS A 33 -2.18 4.47 7.56
N GLU A 34 -3.50 4.59 7.55
CA GLU A 34 -4.33 3.94 8.54
C GLU A 34 -4.34 2.42 8.35
N LYS A 35 -4.80 1.71 9.40
CA LYS A 35 -4.79 0.23 9.45
C LYS A 35 -5.50 -0.36 8.23
N GLY A 36 -4.89 -1.39 7.65
CA GLY A 36 -5.43 -2.16 6.52
C GLY A 36 -5.26 -1.50 5.15
N VAL A 37 -4.82 -0.24 5.05
CA VAL A 37 -4.68 0.44 3.75
C VAL A 37 -3.57 -0.17 2.91
N LEU A 38 -2.37 -0.35 3.48
CA LEU A 38 -1.25 -0.97 2.75
C LEU A 38 -1.51 -2.44 2.43
N GLU A 39 -2.20 -3.16 3.33
CA GLU A 39 -2.60 -4.55 3.12
C GLU A 39 -3.64 -4.67 2.00
N GLY A 40 -4.67 -3.82 2.04
CA GLY A 40 -5.69 -3.75 0.99
C GLY A 40 -5.10 -3.35 -0.36
N PHE A 41 -4.14 -2.43 -0.37
CA PHE A 41 -3.40 -2.07 -1.57
C PHE A 41 -2.57 -3.24 -2.12
N ASP A 42 -1.76 -3.88 -1.28
CA ASP A 42 -0.90 -5.01 -1.65
C ASP A 42 -1.72 -6.12 -2.31
N TRP A 43 -2.81 -6.51 -1.68
CA TRP A 43 -3.74 -7.49 -2.21
C TRP A 43 -4.35 -7.02 -3.55
N SER A 44 -4.89 -5.80 -3.60
CA SER A 44 -5.59 -5.26 -4.78
C SER A 44 -4.69 -5.15 -6.00
N ILE A 45 -3.48 -4.61 -5.83
CA ILE A 45 -2.56 -4.42 -6.96
C ILE A 45 -2.06 -5.78 -7.48
N ASN A 46 -1.83 -6.75 -6.59
CA ASN A 46 -1.45 -8.10 -7.00
C ASN A 46 -2.52 -8.74 -7.89
N GLU A 47 -3.78 -8.69 -7.49
CA GLU A 47 -4.90 -9.22 -8.27
C GLU A 47 -5.04 -8.56 -9.63
N VAL A 48 -4.90 -7.23 -9.70
CA VAL A 48 -5.03 -6.49 -10.97
C VAL A 48 -3.88 -6.81 -11.93
N LEU A 49 -2.64 -6.88 -11.44
CA LEU A 49 -1.49 -7.21 -12.29
C LEU A 49 -1.53 -8.67 -12.76
N ASP A 50 -1.92 -9.60 -11.88
CA ASP A 50 -2.06 -11.01 -12.22
C ASP A 50 -3.17 -11.24 -13.26
N ASN A 51 -4.30 -10.53 -13.18
CA ASN A 51 -5.37 -10.56 -14.16
C ASN A 51 -4.87 -10.21 -15.58
N VAL A 52 -3.91 -9.28 -15.72
CA VAL A 52 -3.32 -8.95 -17.02
C VAL A 52 -2.56 -10.15 -17.59
N LEU A 53 -1.71 -10.80 -16.81
CA LEU A 53 -0.95 -11.97 -17.29
C LEU A 53 -1.86 -13.16 -17.62
N GLN A 54 -2.93 -13.36 -16.85
CA GLN A 54 -3.83 -14.50 -17.04
C GLN A 54 -4.85 -14.29 -18.16
N HIS A 55 -5.34 -13.06 -18.38
CA HIS A 55 -6.53 -12.80 -19.20
C HIS A 55 -6.30 -11.94 -20.42
N SER A 56 -5.22 -11.14 -20.50
CA SER A 56 -5.02 -10.19 -21.61
C SER A 56 -4.67 -10.81 -22.94
N THR A 57 -4.21 -12.07 -23.00
CA THR A 57 -3.66 -12.75 -24.19
C THR A 57 -2.33 -12.18 -24.71
N LYS A 58 -1.89 -11.02 -24.25
CA LYS A 58 -0.63 -10.37 -24.62
C LYS A 58 0.51 -10.68 -23.64
N ASN A 59 0.20 -11.19 -22.44
CA ASN A 59 1.13 -11.53 -21.38
C ASN A 59 2.05 -10.38 -20.95
N PHE A 60 1.63 -9.13 -21.10
CA PHE A 60 2.29 -7.97 -20.53
C PHE A 60 1.30 -6.83 -20.30
N GLY A 61 1.67 -5.94 -19.41
CA GLY A 61 0.92 -4.73 -19.11
C GLY A 61 1.82 -3.60 -18.62
N TYR A 62 1.17 -2.51 -18.28
CA TYR A 62 1.80 -1.31 -17.76
C TYR A 62 1.14 -0.91 -16.45
N VAL A 63 1.93 -0.39 -15.52
CA VAL A 63 1.42 0.12 -14.24
C VAL A 63 2.13 1.42 -13.88
N MET A 64 1.37 2.35 -13.29
CA MET A 64 1.87 3.59 -12.73
C MET A 64 1.16 3.87 -11.41
N GLY A 65 1.91 4.38 -10.42
CA GLY A 65 1.38 4.82 -9.14
C GLY A 65 1.78 6.26 -8.85
N GLN A 66 0.90 6.99 -8.14
CA GLN A 66 1.14 8.36 -7.67
C GLN A 66 0.56 8.56 -6.27
N VAL A 67 1.17 9.47 -5.50
CA VAL A 67 0.67 9.91 -4.20
C VAL A 67 0.26 11.38 -4.26
N HIS A 68 -0.92 11.68 -3.75
CA HIS A 68 -1.49 13.02 -3.65
C HIS A 68 -1.64 13.41 -2.18
N GLU A 69 -0.60 14.02 -1.61
CA GLU A 69 -0.53 14.32 -0.18
C GLU A 69 -1.64 15.28 0.27
N ASN A 70 -1.95 16.31 -0.52
CA ASN A 70 -2.96 17.30 -0.17
C ASN A 70 -4.37 16.70 -0.02
N SER A 71 -4.70 15.73 -0.82
CA SER A 71 -6.02 15.03 -0.81
C SER A 71 -5.96 13.67 -0.11
N ARG A 72 -4.81 13.32 0.45
CA ARG A 72 -4.58 12.11 1.26
C ARG A 72 -4.96 10.82 0.57
N HIS A 73 -4.69 10.72 -0.72
CA HIS A 73 -4.89 9.48 -1.45
C HIS A 73 -3.68 9.12 -2.32
N PHE A 74 -3.58 7.86 -2.64
CA PHE A 74 -2.74 7.39 -3.71
C PHE A 74 -3.58 6.70 -4.79
N VAL A 75 -3.06 6.72 -5.99
CA VAL A 75 -3.72 6.22 -7.20
C VAL A 75 -2.80 5.24 -7.89
N PHE A 76 -3.38 4.15 -8.41
CA PHE A 76 -2.69 3.22 -9.29
C PHE A 76 -3.53 2.97 -10.53
N CYS A 77 -2.87 3.05 -11.67
CA CYS A 77 -3.45 2.77 -12.97
C CYS A 77 -2.71 1.61 -13.61
N VAL A 78 -3.45 0.57 -13.99
CA VAL A 78 -2.94 -0.60 -14.72
C VAL A 78 -3.59 -0.62 -16.09
N TYR A 79 -2.78 -0.81 -17.12
CA TYR A 79 -3.22 -0.83 -18.51
C TYR A 79 -2.66 -2.05 -19.26
N ASP A 80 -3.52 -2.71 -20.02
CA ASP A 80 -3.14 -3.74 -20.99
C ASP A 80 -3.78 -3.48 -22.36
N THR A 81 -3.17 -4.03 -23.41
CA THR A 81 -3.65 -3.98 -24.78
C THR A 81 -4.23 -5.31 -25.26
N GLY A 82 -4.76 -6.10 -24.32
CA GLY A 82 -5.26 -7.44 -24.57
C GLY A 82 -6.64 -7.51 -25.16
N GLN A 83 -7.35 -8.62 -24.90
CA GLN A 83 -8.67 -8.89 -25.46
C GLN A 83 -9.82 -8.16 -24.76
N GLY A 84 -9.55 -7.56 -23.60
CA GLY A 84 -10.56 -6.91 -22.76
C GLY A 84 -11.51 -7.86 -22.04
N ILE A 85 -12.24 -7.31 -21.07
CA ILE A 85 -13.09 -8.07 -20.15
C ILE A 85 -14.27 -8.72 -20.90
N TYR A 86 -14.90 -8.00 -21.82
CA TYR A 86 -16.05 -8.52 -22.58
C TYR A 86 -15.67 -9.78 -23.37
N THR A 87 -14.62 -9.70 -24.19
CA THR A 87 -14.14 -10.83 -24.99
C THR A 87 -13.68 -12.00 -24.12
N SER A 88 -13.02 -11.70 -22.98
CA SER A 88 -12.60 -12.72 -22.02
C SER A 88 -13.80 -13.49 -21.44
N LEU A 89 -14.87 -12.80 -21.04
CA LEU A 89 -16.05 -13.42 -20.44
C LEU A 89 -16.95 -14.13 -21.47
N LEU A 90 -16.91 -13.76 -22.75
CA LEU A 90 -17.59 -14.54 -23.80
C LEU A 90 -17.07 -15.98 -23.93
N GLN A 91 -15.87 -16.25 -23.44
CA GLN A 91 -15.26 -17.58 -23.42
C GLN A 91 -15.53 -18.35 -22.11
N SER A 92 -16.38 -17.79 -21.23
CA SER A 92 -16.75 -18.36 -19.93
C SER A 92 -18.21 -18.86 -19.93
N ASP A 93 -18.62 -19.47 -18.83
CA ASP A 93 -20.02 -19.86 -18.62
C ASP A 93 -20.98 -18.67 -18.43
N HIS A 94 -20.45 -17.45 -18.29
CA HIS A 94 -21.23 -16.26 -17.91
C HIS A 94 -21.76 -15.43 -19.10
N VAL A 95 -21.29 -15.64 -20.31
CA VAL A 95 -21.64 -15.04 -21.60
C VAL A 95 -22.44 -13.72 -21.51
N PRO A 96 -21.77 -12.56 -21.25
CA PRO A 96 -22.46 -11.27 -21.21
C PRO A 96 -22.97 -10.85 -22.60
N LYS A 97 -24.09 -10.14 -22.66
CA LYS A 97 -24.68 -9.66 -23.91
C LYS A 97 -24.04 -8.38 -24.45
N THR A 98 -23.51 -7.56 -23.53
CA THR A 98 -22.94 -6.24 -23.84
C THR A 98 -21.66 -5.98 -23.03
N PRO A 99 -20.76 -5.07 -23.49
CA PRO A 99 -19.57 -4.72 -22.74
C PRO A 99 -19.86 -4.17 -21.34
N ASP A 100 -20.93 -3.40 -21.15
CA ASP A 100 -21.31 -2.87 -19.83
C ASP A 100 -21.84 -3.96 -18.88
N GLU A 101 -22.54 -4.97 -19.41
CA GLU A 101 -22.92 -6.17 -18.64
C GLU A 101 -21.68 -6.95 -18.20
N ALA A 102 -20.68 -7.08 -19.09
CA ALA A 102 -19.41 -7.73 -18.77
C ALA A 102 -18.68 -7.05 -17.61
N LEU A 103 -18.65 -5.72 -17.57
CA LEU A 103 -18.03 -4.97 -16.46
C LEU A 103 -18.78 -5.18 -15.14
N LYS A 104 -20.12 -5.20 -15.16
CA LYS A 104 -20.93 -5.50 -13.96
C LYS A 104 -20.69 -6.91 -13.44
N LEU A 105 -20.57 -7.88 -14.35
CA LEU A 105 -20.24 -9.26 -13.99
C LEU A 105 -18.83 -9.35 -13.40
N ALA A 106 -17.83 -8.72 -14.02
CA ALA A 106 -16.42 -8.81 -13.60
C ALA A 106 -16.16 -8.34 -12.16
N VAL A 107 -16.98 -7.42 -11.65
CA VAL A 107 -16.92 -6.94 -10.25
C VAL A 107 -17.89 -7.69 -9.33
N SER A 108 -18.51 -8.77 -9.78
CA SER A 108 -19.38 -9.61 -8.96
C SER A 108 -18.61 -10.80 -8.39
N GLU A 109 -19.02 -11.26 -7.21
CA GLU A 109 -18.35 -12.36 -6.49
C GLU A 109 -18.38 -13.67 -7.30
N GLY A 110 -17.24 -14.37 -7.33
CA GLY A 110 -17.13 -15.69 -7.93
C GLY A 110 -17.14 -15.72 -9.46
N ILE A 111 -17.00 -14.56 -10.12
CA ILE A 111 -17.00 -14.47 -11.58
C ILE A 111 -15.56 -14.54 -12.12
N THR A 112 -15.24 -15.59 -12.82
CA THR A 112 -13.96 -15.77 -13.53
C THR A 112 -14.19 -16.45 -14.87
N ARG A 113 -13.26 -16.26 -15.81
CA ARG A 113 -13.27 -16.98 -17.09
C ARG A 113 -13.11 -18.50 -16.90
N ASP A 114 -12.23 -18.89 -16.01
CA ASP A 114 -11.93 -20.32 -15.74
C ASP A 114 -11.71 -20.54 -14.25
N LYS A 115 -12.62 -21.30 -13.64
CA LYS A 115 -12.57 -21.68 -12.20
C LYS A 115 -11.37 -22.55 -11.83
N LYS A 116 -10.66 -23.14 -12.81
CA LYS A 116 -9.42 -23.89 -12.58
C LYS A 116 -8.19 -22.99 -12.43
N ILE A 117 -8.26 -21.77 -12.96
CA ILE A 117 -7.16 -20.81 -12.97
C ILE A 117 -7.30 -19.81 -11.82
N GLY A 118 -8.53 -19.37 -11.50
CA GLY A 118 -8.75 -18.37 -10.45
C GLY A 118 -10.10 -18.54 -9.76
N GLN A 119 -10.20 -18.04 -8.52
CA GLN A 119 -11.43 -18.12 -7.73
C GLN A 119 -12.49 -17.08 -8.17
N GLY A 120 -12.15 -16.15 -9.07
CA GLY A 120 -13.07 -15.14 -9.57
C GLY A 120 -13.34 -13.98 -8.59
N ASN A 121 -12.47 -13.76 -7.65
CA ASN A 121 -12.66 -12.76 -6.60
C ASN A 121 -11.79 -11.51 -6.76
N GLY A 122 -10.89 -11.44 -7.75
CA GLY A 122 -9.91 -10.36 -7.90
C GLY A 122 -10.52 -8.97 -8.07
N LEU A 123 -11.27 -8.73 -9.14
CA LEU A 123 -11.93 -7.42 -9.36
C LEU A 123 -13.09 -7.17 -8.38
N TRP A 124 -13.78 -8.22 -7.94
CA TRP A 124 -14.78 -8.11 -6.86
C TRP A 124 -14.12 -7.65 -5.56
N GLY A 125 -13.04 -8.26 -5.14
CA GLY A 125 -12.34 -7.89 -3.92
C GLY A 125 -11.74 -6.48 -4.00
N LEU A 126 -11.14 -6.09 -5.13
CA LEU A 126 -10.72 -4.70 -5.37
C LEU A 126 -11.90 -3.73 -5.19
N HIS A 127 -13.05 -4.04 -5.80
CA HIS A 127 -14.27 -3.25 -5.65
C HIS A 127 -14.69 -3.12 -4.18
N GLN A 128 -14.66 -4.22 -3.40
CA GLN A 128 -15.03 -4.19 -1.98
C GLN A 128 -14.03 -3.38 -1.13
N ILE A 129 -12.73 -3.52 -1.38
CA ILE A 129 -11.69 -2.74 -0.69
C ILE A 129 -11.86 -1.24 -0.96
N VAL A 130 -12.07 -0.86 -2.23
CA VAL A 130 -12.31 0.56 -2.60
C VAL A 130 -13.62 1.08 -1.99
N LEU A 131 -14.66 0.25 -1.95
CA LEU A 131 -15.97 0.60 -1.35
C LEU A 131 -15.84 0.82 0.16
N GLU A 132 -15.15 -0.06 0.89
CA GLU A 132 -14.90 0.06 2.33
C GLU A 132 -14.09 1.33 2.65
N ASN A 133 -13.03 1.59 1.89
CA ASN A 133 -12.20 2.78 2.02
C ASN A 133 -12.89 4.09 1.61
N THR A 134 -14.03 4.03 0.90
CA THR A 134 -14.66 5.19 0.25
C THR A 134 -13.74 5.84 -0.81
N GLY A 135 -12.93 5.03 -1.45
CA GLY A 135 -12.03 5.41 -2.54
C GLY A 135 -12.78 5.55 -3.88
N GLN A 136 -12.03 5.43 -4.97
CA GLN A 136 -12.59 5.44 -6.33
C GLN A 136 -12.05 4.27 -7.12
N LEU A 137 -12.89 3.70 -8.00
CA LEU A 137 -12.51 2.66 -8.96
C LEU A 137 -13.09 3.02 -10.31
N ASN A 138 -12.24 3.00 -11.32
CA ASN A 138 -12.63 3.18 -12.70
C ASN A 138 -12.08 2.02 -13.54
N ILE A 139 -12.96 1.27 -14.20
CA ILE A 139 -12.58 0.19 -15.11
C ILE A 139 -13.10 0.54 -16.49
N ILE A 140 -12.20 0.63 -17.46
CA ILE A 140 -12.54 0.88 -18.86
C ILE A 140 -12.10 -0.33 -19.67
N SER A 141 -13.03 -0.95 -20.39
CA SER A 141 -12.70 -2.07 -21.28
C SER A 141 -13.66 -2.12 -22.45
N SER A 142 -13.12 -2.32 -23.65
CA SER A 142 -13.87 -2.21 -24.89
C SER A 142 -14.56 -0.83 -25.00
N SER A 143 -15.88 -0.79 -25.21
CA SER A 143 -16.66 0.46 -25.33
C SER A 143 -17.41 0.84 -24.05
N ALA A 144 -17.09 0.23 -22.90
CA ALA A 144 -17.80 0.48 -21.66
C ALA A 144 -16.84 0.96 -20.54
N ALA A 145 -17.40 1.72 -19.59
CA ALA A 145 -16.71 2.09 -18.37
C ALA A 145 -17.58 1.81 -17.13
N TYR A 146 -16.94 1.32 -16.09
CA TYR A 146 -17.49 1.12 -14.75
C TYR A 146 -16.82 2.09 -13.79
N ASN A 147 -17.60 2.91 -13.11
CA ASN A 147 -17.10 3.91 -12.18
C ASN A 147 -17.76 3.72 -10.81
N LEU A 148 -16.95 3.59 -9.75
CA LEU A 148 -17.35 3.62 -8.37
C LEU A 148 -16.78 4.88 -7.74
N THR A 149 -17.63 5.79 -7.31
CA THR A 149 -17.25 7.03 -6.63
C THR A 149 -18.27 7.36 -5.55
N ASN A 150 -17.81 7.72 -4.35
CA ASN A 150 -18.68 8.02 -3.21
C ASN A 150 -19.70 6.90 -2.92
N LYS A 151 -19.25 5.66 -3.00
CA LYS A 151 -20.08 4.43 -2.81
C LYS A 151 -21.23 4.27 -3.82
N LYS A 152 -21.19 5.02 -4.92
CA LYS A 152 -22.16 4.92 -6.01
C LYS A 152 -21.50 4.37 -7.24
N VAL A 153 -22.17 3.41 -7.85
CA VAL A 153 -21.76 2.79 -9.11
C VAL A 153 -22.48 3.47 -10.27
N THR A 154 -21.73 3.85 -11.29
CA THR A 154 -22.24 4.30 -12.59
C THR A 154 -21.57 3.51 -13.69
N VAL A 155 -22.36 3.00 -14.63
CA VAL A 155 -21.83 2.25 -15.79
C VAL A 155 -22.20 2.97 -17.07
N TYR A 156 -21.22 3.20 -17.91
CA TYR A 156 -21.36 3.90 -19.19
C TYR A 156 -21.18 2.90 -20.33
N PRO A 157 -22.23 2.61 -21.12
CA PRO A 157 -22.18 1.58 -22.16
C PRO A 157 -21.44 2.02 -23.44
N ASN A 158 -21.31 3.33 -23.66
CA ASN A 158 -20.74 3.90 -24.89
C ASN A 158 -19.67 4.94 -24.53
N GLN A 159 -18.48 4.47 -24.20
CA GLN A 159 -17.31 5.33 -24.03
C GLN A 159 -16.50 5.39 -25.33
N PRO A 160 -15.75 6.47 -25.58
CA PRO A 160 -14.75 6.47 -26.64
C PRO A 160 -13.83 5.27 -26.48
N GLN A 161 -13.63 4.54 -27.55
CA GLN A 161 -12.73 3.38 -27.54
C GLN A 161 -11.32 3.81 -27.12
N LEU A 162 -10.65 2.95 -26.34
CA LEU A 162 -9.23 3.09 -26.10
C LEU A 162 -8.48 3.05 -27.44
N PRO A 163 -7.29 3.67 -27.53
CA PRO A 163 -6.50 3.72 -28.78
C PRO A 163 -6.21 2.35 -29.39
N TYR A 164 -6.33 1.29 -28.60
CA TYR A 164 -6.21 -0.11 -29.01
C TYR A 164 -7.51 -0.83 -28.65
N ASP A 165 -8.25 -1.25 -29.62
CA ASP A 165 -9.69 -1.57 -29.65
C ASP A 165 -10.27 -2.44 -28.54
N ASN A 166 -9.46 -3.20 -27.79
CA ASN A 166 -9.99 -4.15 -26.79
C ASN A 166 -9.25 -4.15 -25.45
N GLY A 167 -8.34 -3.23 -25.18
CA GLY A 167 -7.57 -3.20 -23.93
C GLY A 167 -8.43 -3.01 -22.67
N CYS A 168 -7.77 -3.07 -21.53
CA CYS A 168 -8.36 -2.78 -20.23
C CYS A 168 -7.55 -1.75 -19.48
N ILE A 169 -8.22 -0.78 -18.86
CA ILE A 169 -7.66 0.11 -17.85
C ILE A 169 -8.37 -0.18 -16.53
N VAL A 170 -7.61 -0.42 -15.48
CA VAL A 170 -8.08 -0.44 -14.10
C VAL A 170 -7.36 0.67 -13.36
N ASP A 171 -8.10 1.71 -12.98
CA ASP A 171 -7.62 2.83 -12.18
C ASP A 171 -8.34 2.82 -10.83
N PHE A 172 -7.59 2.83 -9.72
CA PHE A 172 -8.17 2.87 -8.40
C PHE A 172 -7.42 3.78 -7.45
N GLN A 173 -8.16 4.37 -6.51
CA GLN A 173 -7.67 5.31 -5.53
C GLN A 173 -8.05 4.84 -4.13
N LEU A 174 -7.11 4.91 -3.20
CA LEU A 174 -7.35 4.67 -1.78
C LEU A 174 -6.97 5.90 -0.96
N ASP A 175 -7.86 6.28 -0.04
CA ASP A 175 -7.62 7.32 0.96
C ASP A 175 -6.79 6.71 2.09
N TYR A 176 -5.53 7.11 2.21
CA TYR A 176 -4.63 6.53 3.21
C TYR A 176 -4.89 7.00 4.64
N SER A 177 -5.81 7.95 4.82
CA SER A 177 -6.27 8.41 6.14
C SER A 177 -7.51 7.68 6.66
N LYS A 178 -8.00 6.65 5.95
CA LYS A 178 -9.17 5.86 6.34
C LYS A 178 -8.83 4.39 6.49
N GLU A 179 -9.18 3.81 7.61
CA GLU A 179 -9.00 2.37 7.86
C GLU A 179 -9.75 1.50 6.85
N ILE A 180 -9.18 0.34 6.56
CA ILE A 180 -9.80 -0.72 5.78
C ILE A 180 -9.85 -1.99 6.62
N SER A 181 -11.03 -2.56 6.82
CA SER A 181 -11.17 -3.92 7.32
C SER A 181 -11.06 -4.90 6.16
N VAL A 182 -9.83 -5.31 5.82
CA VAL A 182 -9.55 -6.16 4.64
C VAL A 182 -10.30 -7.47 4.73
N SER A 183 -10.26 -8.15 5.88
CA SER A 183 -11.01 -9.40 6.08
C SER A 183 -12.51 -9.22 5.85
N LYS A 184 -13.11 -8.14 6.37
CA LYS A 184 -14.52 -7.83 6.13
C LYS A 184 -14.80 -7.54 4.65
N ALA A 185 -13.96 -6.74 4.00
CA ALA A 185 -14.09 -6.42 2.57
C ALA A 185 -14.00 -7.68 1.70
N LEU A 186 -13.16 -8.64 2.07
CA LEU A 186 -12.94 -9.88 1.32
C LEU A 186 -13.81 -11.06 1.82
N GLY A 187 -14.95 -10.79 2.48
CA GLY A 187 -15.90 -11.84 2.89
C GLY A 187 -15.35 -12.82 3.94
N GLY A 188 -14.41 -12.38 4.78
CA GLY A 188 -13.77 -13.21 5.81
C GLY A 188 -12.40 -13.78 5.39
N TYR A 189 -11.96 -13.54 4.17
CA TYR A 189 -10.60 -13.94 3.76
C TYR A 189 -9.55 -13.01 4.36
N GLU A 190 -8.52 -13.58 4.96
CA GLU A 190 -7.38 -12.86 5.53
C GLU A 190 -6.14 -13.10 4.67
N PRO A 191 -5.68 -12.09 3.90
CA PRO A 191 -4.44 -12.21 3.13
C PRO A 191 -3.24 -12.44 4.05
N VAL A 192 -2.34 -13.35 3.64
CA VAL A 192 -1.09 -13.58 4.36
C VAL A 192 -0.12 -12.44 4.07
N ASN A 193 0.33 -11.74 5.10
CA ASN A 193 1.33 -10.68 4.98
C ASN A 193 2.75 -11.22 5.19
N LEU A 194 3.34 -11.76 4.12
CA LEU A 194 4.69 -12.34 4.15
C LEU A 194 5.77 -11.37 4.64
N LYS A 195 5.61 -10.06 4.38
CA LYS A 195 6.55 -9.03 4.85
C LYS A 195 6.51 -8.93 6.36
N MET A 196 5.31 -8.93 6.96
CA MET A 196 5.17 -8.90 8.41
C MET A 196 5.75 -10.16 9.06
N GLU A 197 5.43 -11.34 8.52
CA GLU A 197 5.95 -12.61 9.02
C GLU A 197 7.48 -12.65 8.97
N SER A 198 8.10 -12.11 7.93
CA SER A 198 9.57 -12.06 7.81
C SER A 198 10.27 -11.15 8.81
N LEU A 199 9.54 -10.24 9.45
CA LEU A 199 10.05 -9.32 10.48
C LEU A 199 9.78 -9.82 11.91
N GLU A 200 8.98 -10.88 12.07
CA GLU A 200 8.63 -11.42 13.37
C GLU A 200 9.72 -12.36 13.92
N ASP A 201 10.02 -12.21 15.21
CA ASP A 201 10.81 -13.19 15.93
C ASP A 201 9.94 -14.39 16.38
N HIS A 202 10.55 -15.41 16.96
CA HIS A 202 9.85 -16.59 17.48
C HIS A 202 8.81 -16.28 18.57
N ALA A 203 8.85 -15.10 19.17
CA ALA A 203 7.88 -14.63 20.17
C ALA A 203 6.80 -13.74 19.56
N GLY A 204 6.82 -13.53 18.22
CA GLY A 204 5.87 -12.71 17.49
C GLY A 204 6.11 -11.20 17.61
N ASN A 205 7.29 -10.75 18.09
CA ASN A 205 7.65 -9.34 18.10
C ASN A 205 8.27 -8.95 16.76
N ILE A 206 8.03 -7.72 16.33
CA ILE A 206 8.62 -7.18 15.10
C ILE A 206 10.02 -6.65 15.39
N ILE A 207 11.01 -7.12 14.63
CA ILE A 207 12.40 -6.66 14.72
C ILE A 207 12.79 -5.97 13.43
N LEU A 208 13.17 -4.69 13.54
CA LEU A 208 13.64 -3.89 12.42
C LEU A 208 15.13 -3.60 12.59
N ASN A 209 15.97 -4.26 11.78
CA ASN A 209 17.40 -3.98 11.75
C ASN A 209 17.68 -2.73 10.90
N LEU A 210 18.19 -1.68 11.55
CA LEU A 210 18.41 -0.38 10.90
C LEU A 210 19.61 -0.38 9.93
N LYS A 211 20.56 -1.30 10.10
CA LYS A 211 21.71 -1.41 9.19
C LYS A 211 21.27 -1.84 7.77
N ASN A 212 20.22 -2.66 7.69
CA ASN A 212 19.73 -3.20 6.43
C ASN A 212 18.83 -2.22 5.67
N LYS A 213 18.68 -0.99 6.16
CA LYS A 213 17.87 0.04 5.49
C LYS A 213 18.67 0.72 4.38
N GLU A 214 18.18 0.63 3.15
CA GLU A 214 18.80 1.23 1.96
C GLU A 214 18.98 2.75 2.09
N SER A 215 18.07 3.41 2.82
CA SER A 215 18.14 4.86 3.09
C SER A 215 19.30 5.27 4.01
N GLY A 216 19.92 4.29 4.69
CA GLY A 216 20.98 4.54 5.66
C GLY A 216 20.48 5.22 6.95
N VAL A 217 21.43 5.66 7.80
CA VAL A 217 21.16 6.25 9.14
C VAL A 217 21.80 7.61 9.33
N GLY A 218 22.16 8.30 8.25
CA GLY A 218 22.97 9.52 8.28
C GLY A 218 22.23 10.84 8.02
N THR A 219 20.99 10.80 7.54
CA THR A 219 20.26 12.00 7.10
C THR A 219 18.90 12.14 7.77
N ARG A 220 18.36 13.36 7.82
CA ARG A 220 16.99 13.63 8.27
C ARG A 220 15.98 12.86 7.41
N GLN A 221 16.13 12.89 6.09
CA GLN A 221 15.24 12.19 5.16
C GLN A 221 15.22 10.68 5.38
N SER A 222 16.37 10.06 5.67
CA SER A 222 16.39 8.62 6.02
C SER A 222 15.69 8.33 7.35
N GLY A 223 15.82 9.23 8.34
CA GLY A 223 15.08 9.14 9.59
C GLY A 223 13.57 9.20 9.39
N GLU A 224 13.10 10.10 8.54
CA GLU A 224 11.69 10.24 8.19
C GLU A 224 11.13 8.97 7.51
N LYS A 225 11.81 8.46 6.51
CA LYS A 225 11.40 7.23 5.82
C LYS A 225 11.26 6.03 6.77
N ILE A 226 12.24 5.86 7.65
CA ILE A 226 12.22 4.78 8.63
C ILE A 226 11.12 5.01 9.68
N ARG A 227 10.92 6.25 10.12
CA ARG A 227 9.83 6.59 11.05
C ARG A 227 8.47 6.24 10.46
N ASN A 228 8.18 6.67 9.23
CA ASN A 228 6.92 6.37 8.57
C ASN A 228 6.70 4.85 8.44
N GLU A 229 7.73 4.11 8.02
CA GLU A 229 7.67 2.64 7.95
C GLU A 229 7.35 2.00 9.30
N ILE A 230 7.96 2.47 10.38
CA ILE A 230 7.74 1.97 11.74
C ILE A 230 6.31 2.26 12.20
N ILE A 231 5.80 3.46 11.95
CA ILE A 231 4.42 3.82 12.31
C ILE A 231 3.43 2.95 11.54
N ASN A 232 3.66 2.73 10.25
CA ASN A 232 2.84 1.85 9.43
C ASN A 232 2.85 0.41 9.96
N LEU A 233 4.01 -0.13 10.31
CA LEU A 233 4.14 -1.46 10.90
C LEU A 233 3.38 -1.57 12.23
N TYR A 234 3.48 -0.54 13.09
CA TYR A 234 2.74 -0.52 14.35
C TYR A 234 1.23 -0.44 14.14
N LYS A 235 0.75 0.48 13.29
CA LYS A 235 -0.68 0.61 12.99
C LYS A 235 -1.28 -0.67 12.42
N GLN A 236 -0.53 -1.38 11.58
CA GLN A 236 -0.98 -2.61 10.97
C GLN A 236 -1.01 -3.80 11.94
N SER A 237 0.06 -3.95 12.76
CA SER A 237 0.23 -5.13 13.63
C SER A 237 -0.34 -4.96 15.03
N GLY A 238 -0.34 -3.75 15.58
CA GLY A 238 -0.55 -3.48 17.00
C GLY A 238 0.54 -4.03 17.93
N LYS A 239 1.64 -4.57 17.37
CA LYS A 239 2.71 -5.25 18.11
C LYS A 239 3.82 -4.30 18.52
N THR A 240 4.57 -4.68 19.56
CA THR A 240 5.81 -3.99 19.94
C THR A 240 6.85 -4.10 18.81
N ILE A 241 7.53 -3.00 18.50
CA ILE A 241 8.56 -2.93 17.46
C ILE A 241 9.92 -2.73 18.13
N THR A 242 10.84 -3.63 17.86
CA THR A 242 12.24 -3.52 18.26
C THR A 242 13.06 -2.90 17.14
N LEU A 243 13.69 -1.75 17.42
CA LEU A 243 14.65 -1.12 16.55
C LEU A 243 16.05 -1.61 16.94
N ASP A 244 16.65 -2.39 16.05
CA ASP A 244 17.97 -2.97 16.29
C ASP A 244 19.06 -2.10 15.64
N PHE A 245 19.95 -1.55 16.50
CA PHE A 245 21.10 -0.73 16.11
C PHE A 245 22.39 -1.54 15.97
N SER A 246 22.31 -2.87 15.91
CA SER A 246 23.49 -3.71 15.69
C SER A 246 24.33 -3.21 14.54
N GLU A 247 25.66 -3.20 14.72
CA GLU A 247 26.66 -2.77 13.75
C GLU A 247 26.61 -1.28 13.33
N ILE A 248 25.65 -0.49 13.81
CA ILE A 248 25.63 0.95 13.60
C ILE A 248 26.65 1.60 14.53
N ARG A 249 27.64 2.25 13.92
CA ARG A 249 28.72 2.92 14.66
C ARG A 249 28.40 4.37 15.00
N MET A 250 27.68 5.04 14.13
CA MET A 250 27.36 6.46 14.24
C MET A 250 26.05 6.77 13.52
N ILE A 251 25.31 7.73 14.05
CA ILE A 251 24.14 8.34 13.41
C ILE A 251 24.28 9.85 13.47
N SER A 252 23.59 10.59 12.61
CA SER A 252 23.54 12.06 12.75
C SER A 252 22.50 12.47 13.78
N SER A 253 22.69 13.65 14.39
CA SER A 253 21.70 14.23 15.30
C SER A 253 20.35 14.48 14.61
N SER A 254 20.39 14.89 13.33
CA SER A 254 19.18 15.11 12.54
C SER A 254 18.43 13.82 12.24
N PHE A 255 19.13 12.70 12.04
CA PHE A 255 18.52 11.37 11.92
C PHE A 255 17.86 10.95 13.23
N ALA A 256 18.58 11.07 14.37
CA ALA A 256 18.05 10.69 15.67
C ALA A 256 16.83 11.53 16.07
N ASP A 257 16.86 12.81 15.80
CA ASP A 257 15.73 13.72 16.05
C ASP A 257 14.51 13.34 15.20
N GLU A 258 14.72 13.11 13.90
CA GLU A 258 13.65 12.79 12.96
C GLU A 258 13.01 11.41 13.24
N LEU A 259 13.84 10.41 13.57
CA LEU A 259 13.36 9.06 13.85
C LEU A 259 12.81 8.96 15.28
N ILE A 260 13.67 9.16 16.28
CA ILE A 260 13.33 8.85 17.68
C ILE A 260 12.66 10.05 18.35
N GLY A 261 13.21 11.25 18.16
CA GLY A 261 12.66 12.47 18.78
C GLY A 261 11.20 12.70 18.39
N LYS A 262 10.88 12.58 17.10
CA LYS A 262 9.50 12.74 16.61
C LYS A 262 8.57 11.61 17.03
N LEU A 263 9.03 10.34 17.10
CA LEU A 263 8.23 9.26 17.67
C LEU A 263 7.87 9.51 19.14
N VAL A 264 8.81 10.03 19.94
CA VAL A 264 8.53 10.42 21.34
C VAL A 264 7.52 11.57 21.40
N THR A 265 7.59 12.53 20.49
CA THR A 265 6.61 13.63 20.41
C THR A 265 5.22 13.12 20.02
N GLU A 266 5.12 12.18 19.09
CA GLU A 266 3.86 11.65 18.56
C GLU A 266 3.13 10.73 19.56
N PHE A 267 3.86 9.81 20.18
CA PHE A 267 3.30 8.79 21.08
C PHE A 267 3.39 9.17 22.57
N GLY A 268 4.06 10.25 22.90
CA GLY A 268 4.44 10.60 24.26
C GLY A 268 5.53 9.66 24.79
N PHE A 269 6.22 10.07 25.85
CA PHE A 269 7.34 9.28 26.41
C PHE A 269 6.93 7.88 26.87
N TYR A 270 5.80 7.77 27.57
CA TYR A 270 5.29 6.47 28.05
C TYR A 270 4.81 5.58 26.92
N GLY A 271 4.06 6.13 25.95
CA GLY A 271 3.59 5.41 24.77
C GLY A 271 4.77 4.90 23.94
N PHE A 272 5.75 5.76 23.69
CA PHE A 272 6.97 5.37 22.97
C PHE A 272 7.67 4.17 23.64
N ASN A 273 7.89 4.20 24.96
CA ASN A 273 8.56 3.11 25.66
C ASN A 273 7.76 1.79 25.71
N ASN A 274 6.44 1.88 25.61
CA ASN A 274 5.58 0.69 25.56
C ASN A 274 5.60 0.05 24.16
N ILE A 275 5.60 0.86 23.11
CA ILE A 275 5.48 0.43 21.72
C ILE A 275 6.85 0.09 21.11
N PHE A 276 7.88 0.92 21.38
CA PHE A 276 9.17 0.81 20.72
C PHE A 276 10.27 0.40 21.69
N LYS A 277 11.09 -0.58 21.30
CA LYS A 277 12.27 -1.03 22.04
C LYS A 277 13.53 -0.72 21.25
N LEU A 278 14.47 -0.02 21.86
CA LEU A 278 15.76 0.28 21.24
C LEU A 278 16.80 -0.73 21.76
N LYS A 279 17.42 -1.50 20.88
CA LYS A 279 18.41 -2.52 21.24
C LYS A 279 19.75 -2.29 20.54
N ASN A 280 20.82 -2.77 21.18
CA ASN A 280 22.17 -2.87 20.63
C ASN A 280 22.80 -1.51 20.24
N MET A 281 22.40 -0.42 20.89
CA MET A 281 23.01 0.89 20.69
C MET A 281 24.39 0.96 21.29
N LYS A 282 25.38 1.45 20.52
CA LYS A 282 26.69 1.83 21.05
C LYS A 282 26.58 3.11 21.89
N PRO A 283 27.51 3.35 22.84
CA PRO A 283 27.45 4.51 23.75
C PRO A 283 27.28 5.86 23.01
N ASP A 284 28.02 6.06 21.90
CA ASP A 284 27.94 7.29 21.11
C ASP A 284 26.54 7.46 20.48
N VAL A 285 25.98 6.39 19.91
CA VAL A 285 24.62 6.38 19.33
C VAL A 285 23.60 6.67 20.43
N GLN A 286 23.71 6.00 21.59
CA GLN A 286 22.84 6.20 22.74
C GLN A 286 22.85 7.64 23.24
N SER A 287 24.02 8.25 23.33
CA SER A 287 24.17 9.67 23.72
C SER A 287 23.46 10.63 22.77
N ILE A 288 23.55 10.40 21.45
CA ILE A 288 22.87 11.22 20.44
C ILE A 288 21.36 11.06 20.57
N VAL A 289 20.85 9.82 20.70
CA VAL A 289 19.41 9.52 20.85
C VAL A 289 18.87 10.17 22.13
N GLN A 290 19.55 10.01 23.29
CA GLN A 290 19.11 10.58 24.55
C GLN A 290 19.02 12.12 24.48
N ARG A 291 19.97 12.78 23.81
CA ARG A 291 19.96 14.22 23.63
C ARG A 291 18.76 14.67 22.77
N SER A 292 18.46 13.97 21.69
CA SER A 292 17.32 14.26 20.84
C SER A 292 15.99 14.10 21.58
N VAL A 293 15.85 13.03 22.36
CA VAL A 293 14.67 12.79 23.19
C VAL A 293 14.49 13.90 24.24
N ALA A 294 15.57 14.22 25.00
CA ALA A 294 15.54 15.27 26.01
C ALA A 294 15.13 16.63 25.42
N GLN A 295 15.69 16.99 24.28
CA GLN A 295 15.35 18.24 23.60
C GLN A 295 13.86 18.30 23.23
N ARG A 296 13.31 17.24 22.63
CA ARG A 296 11.89 17.18 22.26
C ARG A 296 10.95 17.21 23.48
N MET A 297 11.33 16.57 24.57
CA MET A 297 10.56 16.66 25.83
C MET A 297 10.53 18.09 26.37
N ILE A 298 11.67 18.80 26.37
CA ILE A 298 11.72 20.20 26.83
C ILE A 298 10.85 21.09 25.92
N GLU A 299 10.90 20.90 24.60
CA GLU A 299 10.10 21.66 23.63
C GLU A 299 8.59 21.45 23.86
N SER A 300 8.15 20.21 24.13
CA SER A 300 6.74 19.91 24.42
C SER A 300 6.24 20.59 25.70
N PHE A 301 7.02 20.56 26.77
CA PHE A 301 6.67 21.28 28.03
C PHE A 301 6.62 22.79 27.89
N ASN A 302 7.44 23.38 27.00
CA ASN A 302 7.46 24.82 26.75
C ASN A 302 6.34 25.26 25.78
N GLY A 303 5.89 24.38 24.88
CA GLY A 303 4.78 24.60 23.96
C GLY A 303 3.45 24.72 24.66
N ASP A 304 3.20 23.85 25.66
CA ASP A 304 1.96 23.89 26.46
C ASP A 304 1.81 25.17 27.29
N LYS A 305 2.92 25.79 27.70
CA LYS A 305 2.88 27.07 28.45
C LYS A 305 2.48 28.28 27.60
N LYS A 306 2.60 28.22 26.26
CA LYS A 306 2.20 29.31 25.35
C LYS A 306 0.73 29.26 24.96
N ASN A 307 0.06 28.12 25.14
CA ASN A 307 -1.37 27.96 24.83
C ASN A 307 -2.29 28.18 26.05
N THR A 308 -1.72 28.43 27.22
CA THR A 308 -2.46 28.68 28.50
C THR A 308 -2.30 30.08 29.05
N ALA A 309 -1.75 31.04 28.25
CA ALA A 309 -1.59 32.44 28.66
C ALA A 309 -2.47 33.37 27.80
#